data_ea4f8d92e6f29fc0b028870c09cc9945
#
_entry.id   ea4f8d92e6f29fc0b028870c09cc9945
#
_cell.length_a   1.000
_cell.length_b   1.000
_cell.length_c   1.000
_cell.angle_alpha   90.00
_cell.angle_beta   90.00
_cell.angle_gamma   90.00
#
_symmetry.space_group_name_H-M   'P 1'
#
loop_
_entity.id
_entity.type
_entity.pdbx_description
1 polymer ?
#
loop_
_entity_poly.entity_id
_entity_poly.type
_entity_poly.pdbx_seq_one_letter_code
_entity_poly.pdbx_strand_id
1 'polypeptide(L)'
;MSDRQAALDQALKQIEKQFGKGSIMKLGEQSDHNISTISSGSLALDIALGVGGYPRGRIIEVYGPESSGKTTVALHAIAEVQAQGGTAAFIDAEHALDPAYAKNLGVNIDELLLSQPDTGEQALEIAEALVRSGAVDILVVDSVAALVPRAEIEGEMGDSHVGLQARLMSQALRKLSGAINKSKTIAIFINQIREKVGVMFGNPEITPGGRALKFYSTVRLEVRRAEQLKQGTDVIGNKTKIKVVKNKVAPPFRVAEVDVMYGQGISREGELVDMASEIDVINKSGSWYSYNEERIGQGRENAKQYLKEHPEIRDEISKRVRQEYEIDVNPNITEDTLPEEINLLDED
;
A
#
# COMPACT_ATOMS: atom_id res chain seq x y z
N MET A 1 12.96 -19.98 43.78
CA MET A 1 13.20 -19.29 42.49
C MET A 1 14.70 -19.10 42.37
N SER A 2 15.30 -19.33 41.21
CA SER A 2 16.74 -19.12 41.06
C SER A 2 17.08 -17.63 41.14
N ASP A 3 18.23 -17.28 41.69
CA ASP A 3 18.72 -15.88 41.79
C ASP A 3 18.67 -15.16 40.43
N ARG A 4 18.81 -15.94 39.35
CA ARG A 4 18.71 -15.43 37.97
C ARG A 4 17.29 -14.96 37.63
N GLN A 5 16.25 -15.65 38.06
CA GLN A 5 14.86 -15.25 37.82
C GLN A 5 14.49 -13.98 38.61
N ALA A 6 14.93 -13.89 39.86
CA ALA A 6 14.72 -12.72 40.69
C ALA A 6 15.39 -11.47 40.10
N ALA A 7 16.62 -11.64 39.58
CA ALA A 7 17.35 -10.54 38.92
C ALA A 7 16.64 -10.09 37.61
N LEU A 8 16.09 -11.03 36.82
CA LEU A 8 15.32 -10.70 35.63
C LEU A 8 14.04 -9.94 35.97
N ASP A 9 13.28 -10.41 36.96
CA ASP A 9 12.02 -9.76 37.38
C ASP A 9 12.27 -8.33 37.91
N GLN A 10 13.40 -8.14 38.60
CA GLN A 10 13.81 -6.80 39.06
C GLN A 10 14.15 -5.88 37.88
N ALA A 11 14.90 -6.39 36.88
CA ALA A 11 15.24 -5.63 35.68
C ALA A 11 13.98 -5.25 34.89
N LEU A 12 13.02 -6.16 34.70
CA LEU A 12 11.76 -5.89 34.01
C LEU A 12 10.97 -4.78 34.71
N LYS A 13 10.83 -4.84 36.05
CA LYS A 13 10.17 -3.80 36.86
C LYS A 13 10.85 -2.45 36.73
N GLN A 14 12.19 -2.43 36.69
CA GLN A 14 12.94 -1.19 36.54
C GLN A 14 12.75 -0.58 35.15
N ILE A 15 12.73 -1.40 34.09
CA ILE A 15 12.45 -0.97 32.71
C ILE A 15 11.05 -0.38 32.61
N GLU A 16 10.03 -1.06 33.14
CA GLU A 16 8.67 -0.55 33.12
C GLU A 16 8.51 0.76 33.90
N LYS A 17 9.23 0.90 35.02
CA LYS A 17 9.22 2.13 35.81
C LYS A 17 9.89 3.30 35.08
N GLN A 18 10.93 3.04 34.29
CA GLN A 18 11.71 4.07 33.60
C GLN A 18 11.09 4.46 32.25
N PHE A 19 10.54 3.50 31.51
CA PHE A 19 10.11 3.67 30.10
C PHE A 19 8.60 3.50 29.92
N GLY A 20 7.86 3.22 30.97
CA GLY A 20 6.42 3.02 30.93
C GLY A 20 6.00 1.54 30.84
N LYS A 21 4.76 1.27 31.20
CA LYS A 21 4.14 -0.07 31.15
C LYS A 21 4.06 -0.54 29.69
N GLY A 22 4.46 -1.79 29.43
CA GLY A 22 4.49 -2.35 28.07
C GLY A 22 5.74 -2.03 27.27
N SER A 23 6.75 -1.34 27.86
CA SER A 23 8.05 -1.09 27.21
C SER A 23 8.85 -2.36 26.93
N ILE A 24 8.57 -3.42 27.66
CA ILE A 24 9.09 -4.77 27.45
C ILE A 24 8.00 -5.80 27.73
N MET A 25 7.89 -6.82 26.89
CA MET A 25 6.91 -7.90 27.04
C MET A 25 7.45 -9.19 26.46
N LYS A 26 6.92 -10.33 26.87
CA LYS A 26 7.21 -11.58 26.18
C LYS A 26 6.39 -11.67 24.91
N LEU A 27 7.01 -12.09 23.82
CA LEU A 27 6.34 -12.17 22.51
C LEU A 27 5.06 -13.03 22.54
N GLY A 28 5.03 -14.10 23.34
CA GLY A 28 3.86 -14.96 23.49
C GLY A 28 2.74 -14.39 24.37
N GLU A 29 2.96 -13.26 25.07
CA GLU A 29 1.95 -12.54 25.84
C GLU A 29 1.16 -11.53 25.01
N GLN A 30 1.64 -11.21 23.78
CA GLN A 30 0.84 -10.53 22.77
C GLN A 30 -0.21 -11.52 22.25
N SER A 31 -1.41 -11.41 22.74
CA SER A 31 -2.53 -12.32 22.48
C SER A 31 -3.06 -12.29 21.06
N ASP A 32 -2.62 -11.36 20.21
CA ASP A 32 -3.05 -11.27 18.82
C ASP A 32 -1.86 -11.04 17.87
N HIS A 33 -1.38 -12.13 17.28
CA HIS A 33 -0.50 -12.06 16.11
C HIS A 33 -1.23 -11.63 14.83
N ASN A 34 -2.50 -11.25 14.92
CA ASN A 34 -3.27 -10.76 13.78
C ASN A 34 -2.79 -9.36 13.42
N ILE A 35 -2.08 -9.29 12.30
CA ILE A 35 -1.65 -8.02 11.71
C ILE A 35 -2.91 -7.34 11.17
N SER A 36 -3.28 -6.20 11.74
CA SER A 36 -4.37 -5.39 11.22
C SER A 36 -4.00 -4.89 9.82
N THR A 37 -4.90 -5.08 8.88
CA THR A 37 -4.70 -4.73 7.47
C THR A 37 -5.89 -3.97 6.91
N ILE A 38 -5.66 -3.26 5.82
CA ILE A 38 -6.71 -2.68 4.97
C ILE A 38 -6.52 -3.23 3.56
N SER A 39 -7.61 -3.64 2.91
CA SER A 39 -7.59 -4.12 1.53
C SER A 39 -6.89 -3.12 0.61
N SER A 40 -6.13 -3.62 -0.32
CA SER A 40 -5.53 -2.83 -1.40
C SER A 40 -6.54 -2.36 -2.45
N GLY A 41 -7.77 -2.88 -2.41
CA GLY A 41 -8.78 -2.73 -3.46
C GLY A 41 -8.64 -3.73 -4.61
N SER A 42 -7.62 -4.57 -4.57
CA SER A 42 -7.38 -5.68 -5.50
C SER A 42 -7.29 -6.99 -4.74
N LEU A 43 -8.19 -7.93 -5.05
CA LEU A 43 -8.21 -9.25 -4.42
C LEU A 43 -6.91 -10.02 -4.69
N ALA A 44 -6.41 -9.96 -5.93
CA ALA A 44 -5.16 -10.60 -6.31
C ALA A 44 -3.96 -10.04 -5.51
N LEU A 45 -3.92 -8.73 -5.30
CA LEU A 45 -2.86 -8.10 -4.51
C LEU A 45 -3.00 -8.43 -3.02
N ASP A 46 -4.21 -8.44 -2.47
CA ASP A 46 -4.46 -8.82 -1.07
C ASP A 46 -3.96 -10.25 -0.78
N ILE A 47 -4.20 -11.17 -1.70
CA ILE A 47 -3.68 -12.55 -1.62
C ILE A 47 -2.15 -12.58 -1.77
N ALA A 48 -1.59 -11.83 -2.72
CA ALA A 48 -0.14 -11.77 -2.91
C ALA A 48 0.59 -11.18 -1.69
N LEU A 49 -0.03 -10.25 -0.96
CA LEU A 49 0.48 -9.69 0.29
C LEU A 49 0.48 -10.72 1.43
N GLY A 50 -0.36 -11.74 1.36
CA GLY A 50 -0.38 -12.88 2.28
C GLY A 50 -1.01 -12.63 3.65
N VAL A 51 -1.45 -11.40 3.92
CA VAL A 51 -2.14 -10.98 5.16
C VAL A 51 -3.47 -10.29 4.87
N GLY A 52 -3.95 -10.38 3.64
CA GLY A 52 -5.26 -9.86 3.22
C GLY A 52 -5.31 -8.36 2.90
N GLY A 53 -4.18 -7.68 2.86
CA GLY A 53 -4.12 -6.26 2.53
C GLY A 53 -2.83 -5.58 2.98
N TYR A 54 -2.83 -4.25 2.97
CA TYR A 54 -1.72 -3.46 3.47
C TYR A 54 -1.68 -3.46 5.00
N PRO A 55 -0.53 -3.80 5.61
CA PRO A 55 -0.39 -3.81 7.06
C PRO A 55 -0.43 -2.39 7.63
N ARG A 56 -1.28 -2.16 8.63
CA ARG A 56 -1.39 -0.87 9.33
C ARG A 56 -0.13 -0.57 10.14
N GLY A 57 0.20 0.71 10.23
CA GLY A 57 1.38 1.17 10.96
C GLY A 57 2.69 0.84 10.26
N ARG A 58 2.69 0.65 8.94
CA ARG A 58 3.86 0.25 8.16
C ARG A 58 4.10 1.14 6.95
N ILE A 59 5.36 1.18 6.54
CA ILE A 59 5.80 1.86 5.33
C ILE A 59 5.79 0.85 4.18
N ILE A 60 5.19 1.27 3.05
CA ILE A 60 5.08 0.50 1.83
C ILE A 60 5.71 1.32 0.70
N GLU A 61 6.60 0.72 -0.06
CA GLU A 61 7.12 1.32 -1.30
C GLU A 61 6.44 0.67 -2.51
N VAL A 62 5.90 1.51 -3.39
CA VAL A 62 5.34 1.10 -4.68
C VAL A 62 6.19 1.73 -5.76
N TYR A 63 6.90 0.94 -6.55
CA TYR A 63 7.82 1.45 -7.54
C TYR A 63 7.68 0.74 -8.90
N GLY A 64 8.15 1.38 -9.94
CA GLY A 64 8.07 0.86 -11.29
C GLY A 64 8.34 1.93 -12.34
N PRO A 65 8.35 1.54 -13.63
CA PRO A 65 8.46 2.48 -14.74
C PRO A 65 7.36 3.54 -14.72
N GLU A 66 7.59 4.61 -15.45
CA GLU A 66 6.57 5.63 -15.69
C GLU A 66 5.30 5.02 -16.30
N SER A 67 4.15 5.54 -15.90
CA SER A 67 2.84 5.08 -16.36
C SER A 67 2.58 3.58 -16.16
N SER A 68 3.25 2.91 -15.22
CA SER A 68 3.02 1.48 -14.94
C SER A 68 1.77 1.19 -14.11
N GLY A 69 1.10 2.21 -13.55
CA GLY A 69 -0.08 2.06 -12.70
C GLY A 69 0.17 2.22 -11.20
N LYS A 70 1.31 2.76 -10.79
CA LYS A 70 1.66 2.96 -9.37
C LYS A 70 0.64 3.81 -8.63
N THR A 71 0.30 4.98 -9.20
CA THR A 71 -0.71 5.88 -8.62
C THR A 71 -2.09 5.23 -8.58
N THR A 72 -2.45 4.45 -9.59
CA THR A 72 -3.69 3.66 -9.62
C THR A 72 -3.79 2.71 -8.44
N VAL A 73 -2.72 1.95 -8.15
CA VAL A 73 -2.66 1.04 -7.01
C VAL A 73 -2.85 1.78 -5.68
N ALA A 74 -2.21 2.95 -5.52
CA ALA A 74 -2.35 3.78 -4.32
C ALA A 74 -3.75 4.38 -4.18
N LEU A 75 -4.37 4.85 -5.27
CA LEU A 75 -5.72 5.41 -5.26
C LEU A 75 -6.78 4.37 -4.88
N HIS A 76 -6.64 3.12 -5.33
CA HIS A 76 -7.52 2.04 -4.88
C HIS A 76 -7.43 1.80 -3.36
N ALA A 77 -6.22 1.84 -2.79
CA ALA A 77 -6.05 1.72 -1.35
C ALA A 77 -6.70 2.88 -0.58
N ILE A 78 -6.61 4.11 -1.10
CA ILE A 78 -7.31 5.27 -0.54
C ILE A 78 -8.83 5.06 -0.55
N ALA A 79 -9.38 4.60 -1.68
CA ALA A 79 -10.81 4.34 -1.80
C ALA A 79 -11.29 3.29 -0.77
N GLU A 80 -10.51 2.23 -0.53
CA GLU A 80 -10.83 1.21 0.47
C GLU A 80 -10.80 1.75 1.91
N VAL A 81 -9.81 2.60 2.24
CA VAL A 81 -9.75 3.27 3.55
C VAL A 81 -10.96 4.15 3.77
N GLN A 82 -11.31 4.98 2.79
CA GLN A 82 -12.46 5.87 2.87
C GLN A 82 -13.79 5.11 2.95
N ALA A 83 -13.92 4.00 2.23
CA ALA A 83 -15.11 3.14 2.28
C ALA A 83 -15.35 2.54 3.67
N GLN A 84 -14.31 2.40 4.49
CA GLN A 84 -14.38 1.95 5.88
C GLN A 84 -14.50 3.12 6.88
N GLY A 85 -14.71 4.35 6.41
CA GLY A 85 -14.82 5.55 7.25
C GLY A 85 -13.47 6.14 7.68
N GLY A 86 -12.35 5.65 7.14
CA GLY A 86 -11.01 6.15 7.45
C GLY A 86 -10.66 7.43 6.72
N THR A 87 -9.64 8.13 7.23
CA THR A 87 -9.12 9.38 6.68
C THR A 87 -7.90 9.13 5.80
N ALA A 88 -7.90 9.70 4.61
CA ALA A 88 -6.83 9.58 3.65
C ALA A 88 -6.18 10.94 3.34
N ALA A 89 -4.86 10.94 3.18
CA ALA A 89 -4.08 12.09 2.74
C ALA A 89 -3.19 11.72 1.55
N PHE A 90 -3.06 12.65 0.60
CA PHE A 90 -2.25 12.51 -0.59
C PHE A 90 -1.31 13.70 -0.72
N ILE A 91 -0.01 13.43 -0.72
CA ILE A 91 1.03 14.43 -0.97
C ILE A 91 1.47 14.27 -2.42
N ASP A 92 0.99 15.20 -3.26
CA ASP A 92 1.21 15.23 -4.70
C ASP A 92 2.41 16.10 -5.05
N ALA A 93 3.61 15.53 -4.93
CA ALA A 93 4.85 16.22 -5.25
C ALA A 93 5.10 16.38 -6.77
N GLU A 94 4.39 15.62 -7.60
CA GLU A 94 4.46 15.71 -9.06
C GLU A 94 3.44 16.71 -9.63
N HIS A 95 2.48 17.19 -8.81
CA HIS A 95 1.37 18.07 -9.23
C HIS A 95 0.55 17.47 -10.39
N ALA A 96 0.32 16.17 -10.36
CA ALA A 96 -0.22 15.41 -11.48
C ALA A 96 -1.47 14.58 -11.14
N LEU A 97 -2.00 14.69 -9.92
CA LEU A 97 -3.21 13.98 -9.52
C LEU A 97 -4.43 14.48 -10.31
N ASP A 98 -5.07 13.57 -11.03
CA ASP A 98 -6.33 13.82 -11.73
C ASP A 98 -7.52 13.50 -10.82
N PRO A 99 -8.30 14.52 -10.37
CA PRO A 99 -9.45 14.29 -9.49
C PRO A 99 -10.56 13.46 -10.16
N ALA A 100 -10.77 13.60 -11.47
CA ALA A 100 -11.79 12.84 -12.18
C ALA A 100 -11.42 11.36 -12.21
N TYR A 101 -10.16 11.05 -12.47
CA TYR A 101 -9.65 9.68 -12.42
C TYR A 101 -9.74 9.09 -11.01
N ALA A 102 -9.32 9.83 -9.98
CA ALA A 102 -9.44 9.39 -8.59
C ALA A 102 -10.89 9.06 -8.22
N LYS A 103 -11.84 9.94 -8.60
CA LYS A 103 -13.28 9.71 -8.40
C LYS A 103 -13.78 8.44 -9.09
N ASN A 104 -13.33 8.18 -10.32
CA ASN A 104 -13.72 6.98 -11.06
C ASN A 104 -13.22 5.68 -10.39
N LEU A 105 -12.12 5.76 -9.65
CA LEU A 105 -11.58 4.64 -8.86
C LEU A 105 -12.29 4.45 -7.50
N GLY A 106 -13.24 5.31 -7.17
CA GLY A 106 -14.01 5.24 -5.94
C GLY A 106 -13.50 6.15 -4.82
N VAL A 107 -12.51 7.00 -5.09
CA VAL A 107 -12.02 7.98 -4.10
C VAL A 107 -13.07 9.06 -3.87
N ASN A 108 -13.42 9.32 -2.62
CA ASN A 108 -14.17 10.49 -2.23
C ASN A 108 -13.23 11.71 -2.23
N ILE A 109 -13.24 12.45 -3.33
CA ILE A 109 -12.33 13.59 -3.53
C ILE A 109 -12.64 14.78 -2.60
N ASP A 110 -13.86 14.89 -2.09
CA ASP A 110 -14.27 15.97 -1.18
C ASP A 110 -13.69 15.76 0.24
N GLU A 111 -13.40 14.51 0.61
CA GLU A 111 -12.83 14.13 1.90
C GLU A 111 -11.31 13.81 1.82
N LEU A 112 -10.74 13.81 0.63
CA LEU A 112 -9.31 13.54 0.45
C LEU A 112 -8.48 14.77 0.82
N LEU A 113 -7.61 14.64 1.82
CA LEU A 113 -6.64 15.68 2.16
C LEU A 113 -5.54 15.71 1.10
N LEU A 114 -5.43 16.80 0.37
CA LEU A 114 -4.44 16.99 -0.69
C LEU A 114 -3.44 18.08 -0.31
N SER A 115 -2.14 17.77 -0.46
CA SER A 115 -1.04 18.73 -0.36
C SER A 115 -0.18 18.67 -1.61
N GLN A 116 0.20 19.83 -2.12
CA GLN A 116 1.11 20.00 -3.27
C GLN A 116 2.31 20.85 -2.84
N PRO A 117 3.31 20.25 -2.19
CA PRO A 117 4.45 20.94 -1.62
C PRO A 117 5.44 21.43 -2.70
N ASP A 118 6.15 22.53 -2.39
CA ASP A 118 7.18 23.10 -3.27
C ASP A 118 8.55 22.43 -3.09
N THR A 119 8.82 21.86 -1.92
CA THR A 119 10.11 21.24 -1.58
C THR A 119 9.93 19.87 -0.93
N GLY A 120 10.96 19.04 -1.00
CA GLY A 120 10.99 17.74 -0.34
C GLY A 120 10.87 17.85 1.19
N GLU A 121 11.51 18.86 1.80
CA GLU A 121 11.39 19.15 3.23
C GLU A 121 9.95 19.45 3.63
N GLN A 122 9.29 20.34 2.89
CA GLN A 122 7.88 20.69 3.15
C GLN A 122 6.97 19.47 3.04
N ALA A 123 7.17 18.63 2.01
CA ALA A 123 6.38 17.40 1.83
C ALA A 123 6.51 16.46 3.02
N LEU A 124 7.73 16.24 3.50
CA LEU A 124 8.01 15.30 4.59
C LEU A 124 7.63 15.86 5.97
N GLU A 125 7.70 17.17 6.17
CA GLU A 125 7.20 17.84 7.38
C GLU A 125 5.66 17.77 7.45
N ILE A 126 4.96 17.98 6.33
CA ILE A 126 3.50 17.79 6.25
C ILE A 126 3.14 16.32 6.53
N ALA A 127 3.87 15.37 5.94
CA ALA A 127 3.68 13.95 6.21
C ALA A 127 3.85 13.63 7.69
N GLU A 128 4.90 14.16 8.34
CA GLU A 128 5.15 13.98 9.77
C GLU A 128 4.01 14.52 10.62
N ALA A 129 3.54 15.73 10.35
CA ALA A 129 2.43 16.35 11.08
C ALA A 129 1.13 15.54 10.96
N LEU A 130 0.79 15.07 9.75
CA LEU A 130 -0.40 14.25 9.51
C LEU A 130 -0.32 12.90 10.25
N VAL A 131 0.83 12.23 10.19
CA VAL A 131 1.02 10.94 10.89
C VAL A 131 0.96 11.11 12.40
N ARG A 132 1.62 12.14 12.94
CA ARG A 132 1.64 12.40 14.39
C ARG A 132 0.29 12.78 14.96
N SER A 133 -0.63 13.31 14.14
CA SER A 133 -1.99 13.61 14.57
C SER A 133 -2.76 12.36 15.04
N GLY A 134 -2.35 11.16 14.56
CA GLY A 134 -3.07 9.91 14.83
C GLY A 134 -4.41 9.77 14.11
N ALA A 135 -4.82 10.78 13.33
CA ALA A 135 -6.13 10.85 12.68
C ALA A 135 -6.13 10.43 11.20
N VAL A 136 -4.97 10.07 10.64
CA VAL A 136 -4.82 9.67 9.24
C VAL A 136 -4.54 8.18 9.15
N ASP A 137 -5.42 7.44 8.46
CA ASP A 137 -5.31 5.99 8.31
C ASP A 137 -4.40 5.59 7.15
N ILE A 138 -4.38 6.38 6.08
CA ILE A 138 -3.49 6.20 4.94
C ILE A 138 -2.91 7.52 4.46
N LEU A 139 -1.61 7.52 4.22
CA LEU A 139 -0.85 8.62 3.63
C LEU A 139 -0.15 8.11 2.37
N VAL A 140 -0.34 8.79 1.25
CA VAL A 140 0.36 8.53 0.00
C VAL A 140 1.28 9.70 -0.34
N VAL A 141 2.53 9.41 -0.68
CA VAL A 141 3.50 10.38 -1.22
C VAL A 141 3.81 10.01 -2.66
N ASP A 142 3.40 10.84 -3.59
CA ASP A 142 3.61 10.62 -5.03
C ASP A 142 4.36 11.81 -5.64
N SER A 143 5.60 11.68 -5.97
CA SER A 143 6.50 10.55 -5.80
C SER A 143 7.79 10.96 -5.06
N VAL A 144 8.51 9.98 -4.53
CA VAL A 144 9.83 10.23 -3.90
C VAL A 144 10.81 10.89 -4.89
N ALA A 145 10.74 10.52 -6.17
CA ALA A 145 11.57 11.12 -7.21
C ALA A 145 11.37 12.64 -7.37
N ALA A 146 10.20 13.17 -7.02
CA ALA A 146 9.85 14.59 -7.09
C ALA A 146 10.11 15.35 -5.78
N LEU A 147 10.59 14.67 -4.73
CA LEU A 147 10.97 15.31 -3.47
C LEU A 147 12.34 15.99 -3.60
N VAL A 148 12.35 17.18 -4.20
CA VAL A 148 13.57 17.95 -4.43
C VAL A 148 13.95 18.73 -3.17
N PRO A 149 15.17 18.58 -2.64
CA PRO A 149 15.65 19.36 -1.51
C PRO A 149 15.62 20.88 -1.81
N ARG A 150 15.25 21.68 -0.82
CA ARG A 150 15.23 23.15 -0.93
C ARG A 150 16.55 23.73 -1.44
N ALA A 151 17.67 23.23 -0.90
CA ALA A 151 18.98 23.69 -1.30
C ALA A 151 19.29 23.45 -2.79
N GLU A 152 18.68 22.42 -3.40
CA GLU A 152 18.79 22.17 -4.85
C GLU A 152 17.94 23.14 -5.66
N ILE A 153 16.75 23.49 -5.17
CA ILE A 153 15.85 24.45 -5.83
C ILE A 153 16.44 25.88 -5.79
N GLU A 154 17.05 26.26 -4.67
CA GLU A 154 17.63 27.58 -4.44
C GLU A 154 19.06 27.74 -5.03
N GLY A 155 19.69 26.62 -5.44
CA GLY A 155 21.01 26.59 -6.04
C GLY A 155 21.01 27.11 -7.50
N GLU A 156 22.21 27.40 -8.00
CA GLU A 156 22.37 27.84 -9.39
C GLU A 156 22.32 26.66 -10.37
N MET A 157 21.94 26.94 -11.62
CA MET A 157 21.94 25.93 -12.68
C MET A 157 23.35 25.38 -12.89
N GLY A 158 23.49 24.05 -12.72
CA GLY A 158 24.77 23.36 -12.85
C GLY A 158 25.46 23.03 -11.54
N ASP A 159 24.94 23.49 -10.40
CA ASP A 159 25.45 23.11 -9.09
C ASP A 159 25.27 21.61 -8.83
N SER A 160 26.25 21.03 -8.17
CA SER A 160 26.21 19.61 -7.80
C SER A 160 25.59 19.40 -6.42
N HIS A 161 24.43 18.78 -6.37
CA HIS A 161 23.68 18.48 -5.14
C HIS A 161 23.65 16.97 -4.82
N VAL A 162 24.74 16.27 -5.09
CA VAL A 162 24.83 14.81 -4.93
C VAL A 162 24.47 14.37 -3.50
N GLY A 163 23.52 13.47 -3.40
CA GLY A 163 23.15 12.80 -2.15
C GLY A 163 22.26 13.60 -1.20
N LEU A 164 21.85 14.84 -1.51
CA LEU A 164 20.97 15.63 -0.65
C LEU A 164 19.59 14.94 -0.48
N GLN A 165 18.99 14.48 -1.55
CA GLN A 165 17.71 13.77 -1.49
C GLN A 165 17.80 12.49 -0.66
N ALA A 166 18.89 11.72 -0.79
CA ALA A 166 19.11 10.51 -0.01
C ALA A 166 19.26 10.81 1.49
N ARG A 167 19.93 11.90 1.85
CA ARG A 167 20.04 12.35 3.24
C ARG A 167 18.70 12.79 3.81
N LEU A 168 17.94 13.56 3.04
CA LEU A 168 16.60 14.00 3.41
C LEU A 168 15.66 12.82 3.67
N MET A 169 15.64 11.84 2.77
CA MET A 169 14.84 10.61 2.94
C MET A 169 15.30 9.81 4.16
N SER A 170 16.60 9.66 4.39
CA SER A 170 17.11 8.94 5.55
C SER A 170 16.71 9.60 6.86
N GLN A 171 16.77 10.93 6.93
CA GLN A 171 16.36 11.70 8.10
C GLN A 171 14.86 11.59 8.35
N ALA A 172 14.05 11.79 7.31
CA ALA A 172 12.60 11.73 7.39
C ALA A 172 12.10 10.36 7.82
N LEU A 173 12.57 9.28 7.18
CA LEU A 173 12.12 7.92 7.50
C LEU A 173 12.52 7.49 8.91
N ARG A 174 13.64 7.99 9.44
CA ARG A 174 14.03 7.78 10.84
C ARG A 174 13.02 8.35 11.82
N LYS A 175 12.50 9.54 11.53
CA LYS A 175 11.46 10.20 12.33
C LYS A 175 10.08 9.55 12.13
N LEU A 176 9.71 9.31 10.86
CA LEU A 176 8.38 8.85 10.49
C LEU A 176 8.11 7.41 10.92
N SER A 177 9.10 6.50 10.88
CA SER A 177 8.86 5.08 11.10
C SER A 177 8.24 4.76 12.46
N GLY A 178 8.72 5.42 13.53
CA GLY A 178 8.15 5.26 14.86
C GLY A 178 6.76 5.86 14.99
N ALA A 179 6.54 7.05 14.43
CA ALA A 179 5.26 7.72 14.43
C ALA A 179 4.20 6.93 13.64
N ILE A 180 4.55 6.44 12.45
CA ILE A 180 3.69 5.59 11.60
C ILE A 180 3.27 4.32 12.33
N ASN A 181 4.19 3.66 13.03
CA ASN A 181 3.87 2.46 13.79
C ASN A 181 2.90 2.75 14.96
N LYS A 182 3.10 3.85 15.68
CA LYS A 182 2.23 4.27 16.78
C LYS A 182 0.85 4.68 16.32
N SER A 183 0.76 5.49 15.28
CA SER A 183 -0.51 6.00 14.73
C SER A 183 -1.29 4.96 13.93
N LYS A 184 -0.68 3.79 13.63
CA LYS A 184 -1.25 2.76 12.76
C LYS A 184 -1.58 3.25 11.34
N THR A 185 -0.97 4.33 10.90
CA THR A 185 -1.08 4.86 9.54
C THR A 185 -0.43 3.90 8.54
N ILE A 186 -1.06 3.68 7.39
CA ILE A 186 -0.44 3.05 6.23
C ILE A 186 0.26 4.16 5.44
N ALA A 187 1.58 4.09 5.29
CA ALA A 187 2.33 5.09 4.54
C ALA A 187 2.85 4.49 3.23
N ILE A 188 2.27 4.90 2.11
CA ILE A 188 2.66 4.47 0.77
C ILE A 188 3.56 5.52 0.14
N PHE A 189 4.80 5.14 -0.18
CA PHE A 189 5.74 5.96 -0.96
C PHE A 189 5.81 5.42 -2.37
N ILE A 190 5.36 6.21 -3.33
CA ILE A 190 5.50 5.90 -4.76
C ILE A 190 6.87 6.32 -5.22
N ASN A 191 7.54 5.47 -5.99
CA ASN A 191 8.86 5.76 -6.53
C ASN A 191 8.97 5.38 -8.00
N GLN A 192 9.88 6.02 -8.70
CA GLN A 192 10.19 5.75 -10.09
C GLN A 192 11.41 4.82 -10.18
N ILE A 193 11.63 4.25 -11.35
CA ILE A 193 12.86 3.54 -11.69
C ILE A 193 13.75 4.48 -12.49
N ARG A 194 15.04 4.46 -12.21
CA ARG A 194 16.10 5.10 -12.98
C ARG A 194 17.14 4.05 -13.37
N GLU A 195 17.81 4.25 -14.45
CA GLU A 195 18.92 3.39 -14.87
C GLU A 195 20.25 3.99 -14.42
N LYS A 196 21.08 3.18 -13.81
CA LYS A 196 22.45 3.56 -13.45
C LYS A 196 23.34 3.37 -14.66
N VAL A 197 23.91 4.47 -15.15
CA VAL A 197 24.85 4.47 -16.26
C VAL A 197 26.13 3.69 -15.89
N GLY A 198 26.63 2.86 -16.80
CA GLY A 198 27.91 2.16 -16.65
C GLY A 198 27.83 0.80 -15.95
N VAL A 199 26.64 0.26 -15.68
CA VAL A 199 26.47 -1.11 -15.17
C VAL A 199 26.52 -2.08 -16.36
N MET A 200 27.64 -2.79 -16.50
CA MET A 200 27.81 -3.80 -17.58
C MET A 200 27.24 -5.18 -17.22
N PHE A 201 27.09 -5.48 -15.91
CA PHE A 201 26.58 -6.76 -15.41
C PHE A 201 25.61 -6.53 -14.26
N GLY A 202 24.53 -7.33 -14.20
CA GLY A 202 23.49 -7.23 -13.19
C GLY A 202 22.35 -6.29 -13.58
N ASN A 203 21.47 -5.97 -12.61
CA ASN A 203 20.34 -5.09 -12.85
C ASN A 203 20.76 -3.61 -12.68
N PRO A 204 20.71 -2.79 -13.75
CA PRO A 204 21.04 -1.36 -13.70
C PRO A 204 19.96 -0.52 -13.01
N GLU A 205 18.77 -1.07 -12.81
CA GLU A 205 17.63 -0.32 -12.28
C GLU A 205 17.81 0.06 -10.80
N ILE A 206 17.61 1.32 -10.50
CA ILE A 206 17.67 1.89 -9.17
C ILE A 206 16.45 2.77 -8.91
N THR A 207 16.12 2.96 -7.64
CA THR A 207 15.09 3.90 -7.22
C THR A 207 15.72 5.16 -6.61
N PRO A 208 15.24 6.39 -6.92
CA PRO A 208 15.65 7.63 -6.27
C PRO A 208 15.45 7.63 -4.75
N GLY A 209 16.10 8.57 -4.07
CA GLY A 209 15.97 8.72 -2.61
C GLY A 209 16.92 7.86 -1.78
N GLY A 210 17.89 7.19 -2.42
CA GLY A 210 18.90 6.39 -1.75
C GLY A 210 18.40 5.03 -1.26
N ARG A 211 19.02 4.50 -0.20
CA ARG A 211 18.71 3.15 0.32
C ARG A 211 17.72 3.12 1.47
N ALA A 212 17.43 4.26 2.09
CA ALA A 212 16.67 4.32 3.33
C ALA A 212 15.27 3.68 3.17
N LEU A 213 14.55 3.99 2.10
CA LEU A 213 13.21 3.45 1.85
C LEU A 213 13.23 1.92 1.68
N LYS A 214 14.27 1.36 1.08
CA LYS A 214 14.45 -0.10 0.98
C LYS A 214 14.57 -0.78 2.33
N PHE A 215 15.18 -0.10 3.32
CA PHE A 215 15.33 -0.63 4.68
C PHE A 215 14.08 -0.44 5.52
N TYR A 216 13.48 0.76 5.50
CA TYR A 216 12.33 1.10 6.33
C TYR A 216 11.02 0.49 5.86
N SER A 217 10.87 0.23 4.56
CA SER A 217 9.65 -0.39 4.04
C SER A 217 9.47 -1.82 4.56
N THR A 218 8.25 -2.12 5.01
CA THR A 218 7.82 -3.46 5.38
C THR A 218 7.45 -4.28 4.15
N VAL A 219 6.84 -3.62 3.17
CA VAL A 219 6.44 -4.18 1.88
C VAL A 219 7.00 -3.33 0.76
N ARG A 220 7.49 -3.98 -0.30
CA ARG A 220 7.89 -3.32 -1.54
C ARG A 220 7.21 -4.01 -2.72
N LEU A 221 6.52 -3.22 -3.52
CA LEU A 221 5.76 -3.65 -4.68
C LEU A 221 6.41 -3.10 -5.95
N GLU A 222 6.76 -3.99 -6.86
CA GLU A 222 7.20 -3.63 -8.20
C GLU A 222 6.00 -3.72 -9.15
N VAL A 223 5.66 -2.61 -9.80
CA VAL A 223 4.51 -2.52 -10.71
C VAL A 223 5.00 -2.38 -12.14
N ARG A 224 4.65 -3.33 -13.01
CA ARG A 224 5.04 -3.34 -14.42
C ARG A 224 3.88 -3.67 -15.33
N ARG A 225 3.76 -2.96 -16.44
CA ARG A 225 2.88 -3.37 -17.55
C ARG A 225 3.40 -4.66 -18.17
N ALA A 226 2.49 -5.57 -18.50
CA ALA A 226 2.79 -6.80 -19.23
C ALA A 226 2.26 -6.72 -20.67
N GLU A 227 0.93 -6.70 -20.83
CA GLU A 227 0.27 -6.77 -22.13
C GLU A 227 -0.76 -5.65 -22.28
N GLN A 228 -1.02 -5.25 -23.53
CA GLN A 228 -2.13 -4.37 -23.83
C GLN A 228 -3.43 -5.16 -23.90
N LEU A 229 -4.48 -4.65 -23.27
CA LEU A 229 -5.84 -5.17 -23.41
C LEU A 229 -6.53 -4.42 -24.54
N LYS A 230 -7.06 -5.17 -25.49
CA LYS A 230 -7.70 -4.63 -26.70
C LYS A 230 -9.15 -5.11 -26.85
N GLN A 231 -9.99 -4.22 -27.33
CA GLN A 231 -11.34 -4.54 -27.80
C GLN A 231 -11.42 -4.18 -29.27
N GLY A 232 -11.37 -5.19 -30.13
CA GLY A 232 -11.17 -4.97 -31.57
C GLY A 232 -9.78 -4.36 -31.82
N THR A 233 -9.74 -3.18 -32.41
CA THR A 233 -8.50 -2.41 -32.69
C THR A 233 -8.10 -1.49 -31.55
N ASP A 234 -9.02 -1.18 -30.64
CA ASP A 234 -8.82 -0.17 -29.60
C ASP A 234 -8.14 -0.75 -28.36
N VAL A 235 -7.14 -0.04 -27.86
CA VAL A 235 -6.47 -0.37 -26.60
C VAL A 235 -7.30 0.20 -25.46
N ILE A 236 -7.88 -0.68 -24.62
CA ILE A 236 -8.79 -0.31 -23.54
C ILE A 236 -8.14 -0.39 -22.14
N GLY A 237 -6.95 -0.94 -22.05
CA GLY A 237 -6.23 -1.08 -20.79
C GLY A 237 -4.94 -1.84 -20.93
N ASN A 238 -4.36 -2.20 -19.80
CA ASN A 238 -3.15 -3.02 -19.73
C ASN A 238 -3.30 -4.11 -18.67
N LYS A 239 -2.81 -5.30 -18.97
CA LYS A 239 -2.48 -6.28 -17.94
C LYS A 239 -1.24 -5.80 -17.20
N THR A 240 -1.31 -5.75 -15.89
CA THR A 240 -0.26 -5.23 -15.03
C THR A 240 0.17 -6.30 -14.03
N LYS A 241 1.46 -6.48 -13.86
CA LYS A 241 2.05 -7.36 -12.86
C LYS A 241 2.50 -6.54 -11.66
N ILE A 242 2.05 -6.93 -10.46
CA ILE A 242 2.45 -6.36 -9.19
C ILE A 242 3.19 -7.44 -8.42
N LYS A 243 4.51 -7.33 -8.35
CA LYS A 243 5.37 -8.29 -7.65
C LYS A 243 5.70 -7.80 -6.26
N VAL A 244 5.46 -8.64 -5.27
CA VAL A 244 5.86 -8.38 -3.88
C VAL A 244 7.33 -8.75 -3.72
N VAL A 245 8.23 -7.78 -3.90
CA VAL A 245 9.69 -8.03 -3.89
C VAL A 245 10.29 -8.04 -2.50
N LYS A 246 9.58 -7.47 -1.52
CA LYS A 246 9.93 -7.51 -0.10
C LYS A 246 8.65 -7.59 0.72
N ASN A 247 8.64 -8.44 1.72
CA ASN A 247 7.55 -8.57 2.65
C ASN A 247 8.09 -9.03 4.01
N LYS A 248 7.79 -8.28 5.08
CA LYS A 248 8.17 -8.62 6.45
C LYS A 248 7.01 -9.24 7.25
N VAL A 249 5.81 -9.30 6.68
CA VAL A 249 4.61 -9.81 7.35
C VAL A 249 4.11 -11.14 6.78
N ALA A 250 4.62 -11.54 5.61
CA ALA A 250 4.33 -12.83 4.96
C ALA A 250 5.48 -13.21 4.00
N PRO A 251 5.51 -14.44 3.43
CA PRO A 251 6.49 -14.81 2.43
C PRO A 251 6.45 -13.89 1.19
N PRO A 252 7.61 -13.38 0.75
CA PRO A 252 7.70 -12.49 -0.42
C PRO A 252 7.64 -13.24 -1.75
N PHE A 253 7.78 -12.49 -2.85
CA PHE A 253 7.92 -12.90 -4.25
C PHE A 253 6.65 -13.43 -4.93
N ARG A 254 5.50 -13.32 -4.27
CA ARG A 254 4.22 -13.54 -4.93
C ARG A 254 3.94 -12.43 -5.94
N VAL A 255 3.18 -12.76 -6.98
CA VAL A 255 2.82 -11.84 -8.06
C VAL A 255 1.30 -11.78 -8.16
N ALA A 256 0.75 -10.56 -8.19
CA ALA A 256 -0.62 -10.31 -8.58
C ALA A 256 -0.65 -9.87 -10.04
N GLU A 257 -1.51 -10.45 -10.85
CA GLU A 257 -1.80 -10.01 -12.21
C GLU A 257 -3.19 -9.39 -12.25
N VAL A 258 -3.26 -8.14 -12.71
CA VAL A 258 -4.49 -7.36 -12.72
C VAL A 258 -4.70 -6.69 -14.07
N ASP A 259 -5.96 -6.51 -14.47
CA ASP A 259 -6.33 -5.71 -15.62
C ASP A 259 -6.56 -4.27 -15.16
N VAL A 260 -5.73 -3.34 -15.61
CA VAL A 260 -5.91 -1.90 -15.38
C VAL A 260 -6.60 -1.31 -16.60
N MET A 261 -7.88 -0.98 -16.45
CA MET A 261 -8.72 -0.40 -17.50
C MET A 261 -8.55 1.12 -17.54
N TYR A 262 -8.40 1.70 -18.71
CA TYR A 262 -8.27 3.14 -18.87
C TYR A 262 -9.50 3.88 -18.32
N GLY A 263 -9.26 4.88 -17.47
CA GLY A 263 -10.30 5.67 -16.83
C GLY A 263 -11.10 4.97 -15.73
N GLN A 264 -10.88 3.67 -15.48
CA GLN A 264 -11.65 2.86 -14.51
C GLN A 264 -10.77 2.18 -13.45
N GLY A 265 -9.45 2.10 -13.66
CA GLY A 265 -8.52 1.43 -12.77
C GLY A 265 -8.58 -0.10 -12.85
N ILE A 266 -8.31 -0.77 -11.75
CA ILE A 266 -8.24 -2.23 -11.66
C ILE A 266 -9.64 -2.83 -11.83
N SER A 267 -9.77 -3.79 -12.74
CA SER A 267 -11.02 -4.54 -12.96
C SER A 267 -11.21 -5.59 -11.87
N ARG A 268 -12.07 -5.30 -10.90
CA ARG A 268 -12.38 -6.21 -9.78
C ARG A 268 -13.06 -7.49 -10.28
N GLU A 269 -13.96 -7.37 -11.24
CA GLU A 269 -14.67 -8.51 -11.84
C GLU A 269 -13.70 -9.39 -12.64
N GLY A 270 -12.71 -8.78 -13.32
CA GLY A 270 -11.68 -9.52 -14.05
C GLY A 270 -10.81 -10.38 -13.13
N GLU A 271 -10.33 -9.81 -12.04
CA GLU A 271 -9.60 -10.57 -11.01
C GLU A 271 -10.42 -11.72 -10.44
N LEU A 272 -11.68 -11.42 -10.12
CA LEU A 272 -12.57 -12.40 -9.50
C LEU A 272 -12.87 -13.57 -10.42
N VAL A 273 -13.13 -13.32 -11.70
CA VAL A 273 -13.35 -14.39 -12.71
C VAL A 273 -12.10 -15.28 -12.83
N ASP A 274 -10.91 -14.67 -12.91
CA ASP A 274 -9.66 -15.42 -13.06
C ASP A 274 -9.37 -16.26 -11.83
N MET A 275 -9.39 -15.66 -10.65
CA MET A 275 -9.06 -16.34 -9.39
C MET A 275 -10.09 -17.40 -8.99
N ALA A 276 -11.38 -17.10 -9.14
CA ALA A 276 -12.45 -18.06 -8.86
C ALA A 276 -12.41 -19.26 -9.83
N SER A 277 -11.91 -19.04 -11.05
CA SER A 277 -11.73 -20.13 -12.03
C SER A 277 -10.50 -20.99 -11.71
N GLU A 278 -9.44 -20.42 -11.13
CA GLU A 278 -8.24 -21.17 -10.72
C GLU A 278 -8.52 -22.17 -9.58
N ILE A 279 -9.46 -21.83 -8.70
CA ILE A 279 -9.85 -22.65 -7.54
C ILE A 279 -11.19 -23.36 -7.71
N ASP A 280 -11.70 -23.45 -8.94
CA ASP A 280 -12.95 -24.13 -9.28
C ASP A 280 -14.21 -23.62 -8.56
N VAL A 281 -14.20 -22.41 -8.02
CA VAL A 281 -15.40 -21.71 -7.52
C VAL A 281 -16.28 -21.29 -8.69
N ILE A 282 -15.66 -20.76 -9.76
CA ILE A 282 -16.29 -20.63 -11.07
C ILE A 282 -15.81 -21.77 -11.94
N ASN A 283 -16.73 -22.57 -12.47
CA ASN A 283 -16.40 -23.66 -13.36
C ASN A 283 -16.18 -23.13 -14.79
N LYS A 284 -15.04 -23.48 -15.37
CA LYS A 284 -14.71 -23.16 -16.77
C LYS A 284 -14.71 -24.41 -17.62
N SER A 285 -15.60 -24.48 -18.59
CA SER A 285 -15.68 -25.57 -19.56
C SER A 285 -15.60 -25.02 -20.98
N GLY A 286 -14.45 -25.19 -21.62
CA GLY A 286 -14.16 -24.57 -22.90
C GLY A 286 -14.22 -23.04 -22.81
N SER A 287 -15.10 -22.41 -23.57
CA SER A 287 -15.34 -20.96 -23.51
C SER A 287 -16.41 -20.55 -22.51
N TRP A 288 -17.09 -21.49 -21.86
CA TRP A 288 -18.18 -21.20 -20.94
C TRP A 288 -17.72 -21.11 -19.49
N TYR A 289 -18.21 -20.09 -18.80
CA TYR A 289 -18.08 -19.88 -17.37
C TYR A 289 -19.43 -20.15 -16.70
N SER A 290 -19.44 -20.85 -15.58
CA SER A 290 -20.65 -21.16 -14.80
C SER A 290 -20.38 -21.09 -13.31
N TYR A 291 -21.42 -20.71 -12.56
CA TYR A 291 -21.43 -20.64 -11.12
C TYR A 291 -22.71 -21.27 -10.59
N ASN A 292 -22.61 -22.19 -9.61
CA ASN A 292 -23.75 -22.96 -9.09
C ASN A 292 -24.62 -23.59 -10.21
N GLU A 293 -23.98 -24.21 -11.21
CA GLU A 293 -24.60 -24.84 -12.38
C GLU A 293 -25.26 -23.86 -13.37
N GLU A 294 -25.32 -22.57 -13.07
CA GLU A 294 -25.82 -21.54 -13.98
C GLU A 294 -24.71 -20.96 -14.85
N ARG A 295 -24.98 -20.77 -16.13
CA ARG A 295 -24.06 -20.13 -17.07
C ARG A 295 -23.99 -18.64 -16.80
N ILE A 296 -22.80 -18.10 -16.49
CA ILE A 296 -22.58 -16.68 -16.24
C ILE A 296 -21.95 -15.96 -17.45
N GLY A 297 -21.47 -16.68 -18.46
CA GLY A 297 -20.98 -16.07 -19.68
C GLY A 297 -20.22 -17.01 -20.59
N GLN A 298 -20.26 -16.72 -21.88
CA GLN A 298 -19.38 -17.32 -22.87
C GLN A 298 -18.21 -16.35 -23.11
N GLY A 299 -17.02 -16.78 -22.74
CA GLY A 299 -15.83 -15.95 -22.71
C GLY A 299 -15.70 -15.11 -21.44
N ARG A 300 -14.47 -14.71 -21.16
CA ARG A 300 -14.10 -13.97 -19.92
C ARG A 300 -14.83 -12.63 -19.80
N GLU A 301 -14.94 -11.88 -20.89
CA GLU A 301 -15.57 -10.55 -20.88
C GLU A 301 -17.08 -10.61 -20.57
N ASN A 302 -17.78 -11.63 -21.06
CA ASN A 302 -19.20 -11.83 -20.73
C ASN A 302 -19.37 -12.25 -19.26
N ALA A 303 -18.48 -13.07 -18.72
CA ALA A 303 -18.49 -13.43 -17.31
C ALA A 303 -18.24 -12.19 -16.42
N LYS A 304 -17.29 -11.33 -16.79
CA LYS A 304 -17.06 -10.05 -16.10
C LYS A 304 -18.30 -9.16 -16.12
N GLN A 305 -18.92 -9.02 -17.27
CA GLN A 305 -20.13 -8.20 -17.42
C GLN A 305 -21.27 -8.75 -16.56
N TYR A 306 -21.47 -10.08 -16.54
CA TYR A 306 -22.44 -10.72 -15.68
C TYR A 306 -22.22 -10.39 -14.19
N LEU A 307 -21.00 -10.50 -13.69
CA LEU A 307 -20.68 -10.18 -12.30
C LEU A 307 -20.86 -8.68 -11.98
N LYS A 308 -20.67 -7.81 -12.96
CA LYS A 308 -20.93 -6.38 -12.81
C LYS A 308 -22.42 -6.07 -12.68
N GLU A 309 -23.25 -6.81 -13.38
CA GLU A 309 -24.72 -6.70 -13.37
C GLU A 309 -25.37 -7.42 -12.18
N HIS A 310 -24.66 -8.38 -11.54
CA HIS A 310 -25.11 -9.17 -10.40
C HIS A 310 -24.18 -9.01 -9.19
N PRO A 311 -24.23 -7.87 -8.49
CA PRO A 311 -23.34 -7.59 -7.36
C PRO A 311 -23.42 -8.61 -6.23
N GLU A 312 -24.61 -9.17 -5.97
CA GLU A 312 -24.84 -10.20 -4.96
C GLU A 312 -24.06 -11.48 -5.23
N ILE A 313 -24.03 -11.92 -6.50
CA ILE A 313 -23.27 -13.11 -6.92
C ILE A 313 -21.76 -12.81 -6.87
N ARG A 314 -21.37 -11.62 -7.33
CA ARG A 314 -19.98 -11.15 -7.25
C ARG A 314 -19.47 -11.18 -5.82
N ASP A 315 -20.24 -10.66 -4.87
CA ASP A 315 -19.85 -10.56 -3.46
C ASP A 315 -19.79 -11.95 -2.80
N GLU A 316 -20.72 -12.85 -3.17
CA GLU A 316 -20.71 -14.27 -2.74
C GLU A 316 -19.45 -14.98 -3.23
N ILE A 317 -19.12 -14.86 -4.51
CA ILE A 317 -17.91 -15.46 -5.10
C ILE A 317 -16.66 -14.88 -4.45
N SER A 318 -16.61 -13.55 -4.26
CA SER A 318 -15.50 -12.88 -3.59
C SER A 318 -15.27 -13.42 -2.18
N LYS A 319 -16.32 -13.63 -1.41
CA LYS A 319 -16.24 -14.21 -0.07
C LYS A 319 -15.70 -15.63 -0.10
N ARG A 320 -16.14 -16.48 -1.03
CA ARG A 320 -15.63 -17.86 -1.18
C ARG A 320 -14.16 -17.87 -1.57
N VAL A 321 -13.75 -17.01 -2.51
CA VAL A 321 -12.34 -16.90 -2.91
C VAL A 321 -11.47 -16.48 -1.72
N ARG A 322 -11.91 -15.50 -0.93
CA ARG A 322 -11.19 -15.07 0.27
C ARG A 322 -11.04 -16.18 1.31
N GLN A 323 -12.08 -16.98 1.50
CA GLN A 323 -12.06 -18.12 2.42
C GLN A 323 -11.08 -19.21 1.97
N GLU A 324 -11.05 -19.55 0.67
CA GLU A 324 -10.13 -20.55 0.13
C GLU A 324 -8.66 -20.13 0.23
N TYR A 325 -8.39 -18.82 0.15
CA TYR A 325 -7.03 -18.29 0.34
C TYR A 325 -6.70 -17.93 1.79
N GLU A 326 -7.58 -18.24 2.73
CA GLU A 326 -7.42 -17.97 4.18
C GLU A 326 -7.07 -16.50 4.48
N ILE A 327 -7.61 -15.56 3.72
CA ILE A 327 -7.44 -14.13 3.92
C ILE A 327 -8.71 -13.53 4.54
N ASP A 328 -8.68 -13.35 5.86
CA ASP A 328 -9.68 -12.55 6.56
C ASP A 328 -9.26 -11.08 6.50
N VAL A 329 -10.00 -10.31 5.73
CA VAL A 329 -9.94 -8.85 5.86
C VAL A 329 -10.81 -8.48 7.06
N ASN A 330 -10.18 -8.07 8.14
CA ASN A 330 -10.91 -7.56 9.30
C ASN A 330 -11.55 -6.20 8.91
N PRO A 331 -12.88 -6.11 8.71
CA PRO A 331 -13.51 -4.95 8.10
C PRO A 331 -13.71 -3.74 9.05
N ASN A 332 -13.24 -3.83 10.31
CA ASN A 332 -13.59 -2.83 11.31
C ASN A 332 -12.42 -1.92 11.64
N ILE A 333 -12.43 -0.72 11.06
CA ILE A 333 -11.94 0.49 11.73
C ILE A 333 -13.03 0.82 12.76
N THR A 334 -13.00 0.17 13.93
CA THR A 334 -13.89 0.55 15.03
C THR A 334 -13.23 1.67 15.82
N GLU A 335 -14.05 2.58 16.35
CA GLU A 335 -13.65 3.72 17.19
C GLU A 335 -12.75 3.33 18.39
N ASP A 336 -12.68 2.04 18.75
CA ASP A 336 -11.86 1.51 19.84
C ASP A 336 -10.34 1.47 19.54
N THR A 337 -9.88 1.86 18.36
CA THR A 337 -8.45 1.90 18.01
C THR A 337 -7.85 3.30 17.97
N LEU A 338 -8.57 4.32 18.43
CA LEU A 338 -7.97 5.64 18.66
C LEU A 338 -6.95 5.48 19.80
N PRO A 339 -5.68 5.85 19.62
CA PRO A 339 -4.73 5.91 20.72
C PRO A 339 -5.29 6.87 21.77
N GLU A 340 -5.22 6.48 23.07
CA GLU A 340 -5.42 7.42 24.17
C GLU A 340 -4.65 8.71 23.84
N GLU A 341 -5.28 9.85 24.01
CA GLU A 341 -4.76 11.19 23.71
C GLU A 341 -3.28 11.26 24.05
N ILE A 342 -2.45 11.46 23.05
CA ILE A 342 -1.03 11.81 23.26
C ILE A 342 -1.06 13.23 23.84
N ASN A 343 -0.96 13.33 25.15
CA ASN A 343 -0.84 14.59 25.85
C ASN A 343 0.45 15.29 25.38
N LEU A 344 0.26 16.24 24.44
CA LEU A 344 1.33 17.08 23.87
C LEU A 344 1.66 18.31 24.74
N LEU A 345 1.28 18.28 26.02
CA LEU A 345 1.58 19.34 26.98
C LEU A 345 2.51 18.78 28.04
N ASP A 346 3.79 18.76 27.77
CA ASP A 346 4.90 18.87 28.76
C ASP A 346 6.23 18.77 28.03
N GLU A 347 6.67 19.89 27.47
CA GLU A 347 8.09 20.26 27.33
C GLU A 347 8.17 21.80 27.34
N ASP A 348 8.36 22.35 28.53
CA ASP A 348 9.02 23.64 28.76
C ASP A 348 10.55 23.48 28.68
#